data_5890e1a258f996a18f2439bf6355b2e7
#
_entry.id   5890e1a258f996a18f2439bf6355b2e7
#
_cell.length_a   1.000
_cell.length_b   1.000
_cell.length_c   1.000
_cell.angle_alpha   90.00
_cell.angle_beta   90.00
_cell.angle_gamma   90.00
#
_symmetry.space_group_name_H-M   'P 1'
#
loop_
_entity.id
_entity.type
_entity.pdbx_description
1 polymer ?
#
loop_
_entity_poly.entity_id
_entity_poly.type
_entity_poly.pdbx_seq_one_letter_code
_entity_poly.pdbx_strand_id
1 'polypeptide(L)'
;DQKLTSGVATAIKESLLSNDGYFHLKNRGIVLSAESVHYNNKEKIATIIFSDELSHGNIDGGHTYKIVCEHKGENLEQYVQFEVMTGVEDIIENLAEARNTSVQVDAKSMAELAEKFDPIKEGLEGMPFFKRIAFKQNQISVDDETGKKNKEYALKFRVWEKDGIEVPAEIIQTRDFYRDL
;
A
#
# COMPACT_ATOMS: atom_id res chain seq x y z
N ASP A 1 -7.25 16.71 9.30
CA ASP A 1 -6.28 17.42 8.44
C ASP A 1 -5.17 16.46 8.05
N GLN A 2 -5.31 15.82 6.89
CA GLN A 2 -4.27 14.93 6.37
C GLN A 2 -3.11 15.77 5.85
N LYS A 3 -1.95 15.64 6.50
CA LYS A 3 -0.73 16.33 6.06
C LYS A 3 -0.19 15.64 4.80
N LEU A 4 -0.08 16.38 3.69
CA LEU A 4 0.49 15.93 2.41
C LEU A 4 2.04 15.74 2.44
N THR A 5 2.62 15.67 3.63
CA THR A 5 4.07 15.48 3.83
C THR A 5 4.48 14.02 4.04
N SER A 6 3.53 13.08 3.95
CA SER A 6 3.84 11.66 4.05
C SER A 6 4.49 11.13 2.76
N GLY A 7 5.35 10.11 2.86
CA GLY A 7 5.95 9.46 1.69
C GLY A 7 4.90 8.94 0.69
N VAL A 8 3.71 8.53 1.19
CA VAL A 8 2.58 8.11 0.36
C VAL A 8 2.03 9.28 -0.47
N ALA A 9 1.84 10.44 0.15
CA ALA A 9 1.35 11.63 -0.56
C ALA A 9 2.34 12.09 -1.64
N THR A 10 3.64 12.05 -1.34
CA THR A 10 4.69 12.37 -2.30
C THR A 10 4.66 11.41 -3.50
N ALA A 11 4.57 10.10 -3.27
CA ALA A 11 4.51 9.11 -4.33
C ALA A 11 3.25 9.26 -5.20
N ILE A 12 2.08 9.57 -4.60
CA ILE A 12 0.85 9.86 -5.35
C ILE A 12 1.04 11.10 -6.24
N LYS A 13 1.63 12.17 -5.70
CA LYS A 13 1.89 13.40 -6.45
C LYS A 13 2.83 13.16 -7.62
N GLU A 14 3.96 12.49 -7.39
CA GLU A 14 4.92 12.15 -8.45
C GLU A 14 4.27 11.30 -9.55
N SER A 15 3.46 10.31 -9.16
CA SER A 15 2.73 9.48 -10.12
C SER A 15 1.69 10.27 -10.93
N LEU A 16 1.00 11.24 -10.33
CA LEU A 16 0.06 12.12 -11.05
C LEU A 16 0.81 13.01 -12.05
N LEU A 17 1.91 13.62 -11.62
CA LEU A 17 2.69 14.56 -12.42
C LEU A 17 3.54 13.89 -13.50
N SER A 18 3.77 12.57 -13.42
CA SER A 18 4.46 11.82 -14.49
C SER A 18 3.73 11.89 -15.82
N ASN A 19 2.43 12.17 -15.81
CA ASN A 19 1.56 12.36 -16.98
C ASN A 19 1.68 11.26 -18.04
N ASP A 20 1.87 10.01 -17.58
CA ASP A 20 2.09 8.83 -18.42
C ASP A 20 0.79 8.09 -18.81
N GLY A 21 -0.36 8.59 -18.40
CA GLY A 21 -1.68 8.00 -18.63
C GLY A 21 -2.02 6.80 -17.74
N TYR A 22 -1.09 6.36 -16.88
CA TYR A 22 -1.25 5.15 -16.05
C TYR A 22 -1.57 5.45 -14.58
N PHE A 23 -1.84 6.68 -14.20
CA PHE A 23 -2.14 7.04 -12.81
C PHE A 23 -3.23 6.17 -12.20
N HIS A 24 -4.33 5.94 -12.92
CA HIS A 24 -5.45 5.11 -12.48
C HIS A 24 -5.10 3.63 -12.25
N LEU A 25 -4.01 3.12 -12.82
CA LEU A 25 -3.51 1.76 -12.59
C LEU A 25 -2.54 1.70 -11.41
N LYS A 26 -1.81 2.78 -11.15
CA LYS A 26 -0.81 2.90 -10.08
C LYS A 26 -1.41 3.37 -8.76
N ASN A 27 -2.58 4.04 -8.82
CA ASN A 27 -3.27 4.61 -7.67
C ASN A 27 -4.55 3.81 -7.37
N ARG A 28 -4.85 3.64 -6.08
CA ARG A 28 -6.05 2.90 -5.63
C ARG A 28 -7.36 3.63 -5.89
N GLY A 29 -7.29 4.90 -6.32
CA GLY A 29 -8.46 5.71 -6.59
C GLY A 29 -9.09 6.34 -5.36
N ILE A 30 -10.35 6.72 -5.51
CA ILE A 30 -11.17 7.39 -4.49
C ILE A 30 -12.43 6.57 -4.29
N VAL A 31 -12.77 6.28 -3.05
CA VAL A 31 -13.98 5.54 -2.66
C VAL A 31 -14.94 6.49 -1.97
N LEU A 32 -16.16 6.54 -2.46
CA LEU A 32 -17.21 7.42 -1.97
C LEU A 32 -18.42 6.60 -1.50
N SER A 33 -19.11 7.07 -0.46
CA SER A 33 -20.50 6.72 -0.18
C SER A 33 -21.40 7.81 -0.71
N ALA A 34 -22.53 7.44 -1.29
CA ALA A 34 -23.49 8.38 -1.84
C ALA A 34 -24.92 7.83 -1.77
N GLU A 35 -25.91 8.74 -1.75
CA GLU A 35 -27.32 8.35 -1.83
C GLU A 35 -27.62 7.64 -3.15
N SER A 36 -27.14 8.22 -4.26
CA SER A 36 -27.36 7.64 -5.58
C SER A 36 -26.29 8.06 -6.57
N VAL A 37 -26.14 7.25 -7.61
CA VAL A 37 -25.30 7.54 -8.76
C VAL A 37 -26.08 7.31 -10.04
N HIS A 38 -26.04 8.24 -10.95
CA HIS A 38 -26.67 8.13 -12.26
C HIS A 38 -25.67 8.42 -13.38
N TYR A 39 -25.52 7.50 -14.31
CA TYR A 39 -24.60 7.63 -15.44
C TYR A 39 -25.33 7.93 -16.74
N ASN A 40 -25.01 9.06 -17.36
CA ASN A 40 -25.48 9.41 -18.67
C ASN A 40 -24.56 8.88 -19.78
N ASN A 41 -24.98 7.85 -20.47
CA ASN A 41 -24.17 7.18 -21.48
C ASN A 41 -23.86 8.05 -22.72
N LYS A 42 -24.74 9.02 -23.05
CA LYS A 42 -24.55 9.89 -24.20
C LYS A 42 -23.50 10.97 -23.92
N GLU A 43 -23.57 11.55 -22.75
CA GLU A 43 -22.70 12.65 -22.33
C GLU A 43 -21.43 12.15 -21.63
N LYS A 44 -21.38 10.86 -21.25
CA LYS A 44 -20.30 10.25 -20.48
C LYS A 44 -20.09 10.93 -19.11
N ILE A 45 -21.18 11.36 -18.50
CA ILE A 45 -21.21 12.05 -17.22
C ILE A 45 -21.86 11.15 -16.16
N ALA A 46 -21.20 11.02 -15.01
CA ALA A 46 -21.77 10.44 -13.80
C ALA A 46 -22.21 11.56 -12.85
N THR A 47 -23.47 11.54 -12.44
CA THR A 47 -24.02 12.43 -11.40
C THR A 47 -24.09 11.65 -10.09
N ILE A 48 -23.43 12.16 -9.05
CA ILE A 48 -23.37 11.55 -7.71
C ILE A 48 -24.11 12.48 -6.76
N ILE A 49 -25.08 11.97 -6.01
CA ILE A 49 -25.91 12.72 -5.09
C ILE A 49 -25.49 12.38 -3.66
N PHE A 50 -25.19 13.41 -2.88
CA PHE A 50 -24.90 13.36 -1.45
C PHE A 50 -26.03 14.10 -0.75
N SER A 51 -26.79 13.43 0.12
CA SER A 51 -27.92 14.03 0.86
C SER A 51 -27.66 14.16 2.37
N ASP A 52 -26.69 13.42 2.90
CA ASP A 52 -26.37 13.42 4.30
C ASP A 52 -24.85 13.53 4.51
N GLU A 53 -24.40 14.57 5.21
CA GLU A 53 -22.98 14.83 5.48
C GLU A 53 -22.33 13.81 6.43
N LEU A 54 -23.12 13.07 7.21
CA LEU A 54 -22.60 12.10 8.17
C LEU A 54 -22.32 10.73 7.53
N SER A 55 -23.13 10.36 6.56
CA SER A 55 -23.06 9.03 5.93
C SER A 55 -22.59 9.04 4.48
N HIS A 56 -22.57 10.21 3.84
CA HIS A 56 -22.12 10.35 2.45
C HIS A 56 -20.83 11.16 2.35
N GLY A 57 -19.91 10.68 1.52
CA GLY A 57 -18.65 11.35 1.28
C GLY A 57 -17.48 10.41 0.99
N ASN A 58 -16.29 10.86 1.29
CA ASN A 58 -15.07 10.10 1.05
C ASN A 58 -14.84 9.04 2.13
N ILE A 59 -14.81 7.78 1.73
CA ILE A 59 -14.50 6.63 2.60
C ILE A 59 -13.00 6.33 2.58
N ASP A 60 -12.38 6.35 1.38
CA ASP A 60 -10.94 6.07 1.19
C ASP A 60 -10.39 6.89 0.02
N GLY A 61 -9.06 7.06 -0.04
CA GLY A 61 -8.39 7.82 -1.10
C GLY A 61 -8.34 9.33 -0.86
N GLY A 62 -8.49 9.79 0.39
CA GLY A 62 -8.46 11.22 0.73
C GLY A 62 -7.17 11.95 0.32
N HIS A 63 -6.01 11.29 0.37
CA HIS A 63 -4.76 11.85 -0.16
C HIS A 63 -4.82 12.04 -1.67
N THR A 64 -5.33 11.05 -2.40
CA THR A 64 -5.51 11.12 -3.85
C THR A 64 -6.44 12.28 -4.22
N TYR A 65 -7.60 12.39 -3.55
CA TYR A 65 -8.55 13.48 -3.76
C TYR A 65 -7.90 14.86 -3.59
N LYS A 66 -7.20 15.04 -2.47
CA LYS A 66 -6.56 16.33 -2.16
C LYS A 66 -5.50 16.72 -3.17
N ILE A 67 -4.63 15.76 -3.55
CA ILE A 67 -3.57 15.99 -4.53
C ILE A 67 -4.15 16.31 -5.91
N VAL A 68 -5.17 15.60 -6.35
CA VAL A 68 -5.84 15.88 -7.61
C VAL A 68 -6.47 17.27 -7.61
N CYS A 69 -7.09 17.69 -6.50
CA CYS A 69 -7.67 19.02 -6.36
C CYS A 69 -6.61 20.13 -6.37
N GLU A 70 -5.44 19.91 -5.76
CA GLU A 70 -4.32 20.87 -5.76
C GLU A 70 -3.74 21.10 -7.18
N HIS A 71 -3.80 20.08 -8.04
CA HIS A 71 -3.33 20.15 -9.42
C HIS A 71 -4.44 20.38 -10.45
N LYS A 72 -5.62 20.83 -9.99
CA LYS A 72 -6.75 21.16 -10.86
C LYS A 72 -6.38 22.31 -11.79
N GLY A 73 -6.54 22.09 -13.10
CA GLY A 73 -6.23 23.09 -14.12
C GLY A 73 -4.86 22.93 -14.75
N GLU A 74 -4.02 22.04 -14.27
CA GLU A 74 -2.84 21.61 -15.02
C GLU A 74 -3.26 20.73 -16.21
N ASN A 75 -2.50 20.80 -17.31
CA ASN A 75 -2.78 20.02 -18.50
C ASN A 75 -2.26 18.59 -18.34
N LEU A 76 -2.96 17.78 -17.54
CA LEU A 76 -2.63 16.39 -17.26
C LEU A 76 -3.60 15.47 -18.01
N GLU A 77 -3.06 14.54 -18.79
CA GLU A 77 -3.83 13.46 -19.45
C GLU A 77 -3.88 12.21 -18.56
N GLN A 78 -4.43 12.37 -17.34
CA GLN A 78 -4.51 11.32 -16.35
C GLN A 78 -5.96 10.97 -16.00
N TYR A 79 -6.18 9.73 -15.62
CA TYR A 79 -7.47 9.22 -15.16
C TYR A 79 -7.39 8.84 -13.68
N VAL A 80 -8.48 9.03 -12.96
CA VAL A 80 -8.64 8.63 -11.56
C VAL A 80 -9.78 7.63 -11.48
N GLN A 81 -9.55 6.53 -10.77
CA GLN A 81 -10.62 5.57 -10.50
C GLN A 81 -11.50 6.08 -9.36
N PHE A 82 -12.84 6.03 -9.60
CA PHE A 82 -13.84 6.27 -8.57
C PHE A 82 -14.65 4.99 -8.34
N GLU A 83 -14.78 4.60 -7.08
CA GLU A 83 -15.73 3.59 -6.62
C GLU A 83 -16.83 4.31 -5.83
N VAL A 84 -18.07 4.18 -6.22
CA VAL A 84 -19.21 4.82 -5.53
C VAL A 84 -20.10 3.72 -4.96
N MET A 85 -20.27 3.74 -3.64
CA MET A 85 -21.11 2.82 -2.90
C MET A 85 -22.42 3.51 -2.53
N THR A 86 -23.54 2.82 -2.69
CA THR A 86 -24.86 3.30 -2.29
C THR A 86 -25.52 2.29 -1.36
N GLY A 87 -26.36 2.74 -0.43
CA GLY A 87 -27.03 1.86 0.53
C GLY A 87 -26.09 1.26 1.59
N VAL A 88 -25.03 1.99 1.95
CA VAL A 88 -24.01 1.56 2.94
C VAL A 88 -24.02 2.40 4.21
N GLU A 89 -25.03 3.25 4.40
CA GLU A 89 -25.13 4.23 5.48
C GLU A 89 -24.98 3.57 6.85
N ASP A 90 -25.63 2.42 7.05
CA ASP A 90 -25.61 1.68 8.33
C ASP A 90 -24.25 1.06 8.69
N ILE A 91 -23.34 0.94 7.73
CA ILE A 91 -22.03 0.27 7.91
C ILE A 91 -20.84 1.18 7.58
N ILE A 92 -21.08 2.47 7.38
CA ILE A 92 -20.08 3.42 6.86
C ILE A 92 -18.81 3.48 7.73
N GLU A 93 -18.96 3.48 9.06
CA GLU A 93 -17.84 3.52 9.99
C GLU A 93 -16.99 2.26 9.89
N ASN A 94 -17.64 1.09 9.91
CA ASN A 94 -16.95 -0.20 9.76
C ASN A 94 -16.25 -0.33 8.41
N LEU A 95 -16.85 0.21 7.36
CA LEU A 95 -16.29 0.20 6.01
C LEU A 95 -15.04 1.08 5.92
N ALA A 96 -15.12 2.29 6.49
CA ALA A 96 -13.98 3.21 6.54
C ALA A 96 -12.82 2.63 7.37
N GLU A 97 -13.12 2.03 8.53
CA GLU A 97 -12.12 1.36 9.36
C GLU A 97 -11.46 0.20 8.61
N ALA A 98 -12.23 -0.70 8.03
CA ALA A 98 -11.71 -1.87 7.30
C ALA A 98 -10.83 -1.48 6.11
N ARG A 99 -11.17 -0.42 5.37
CA ARG A 99 -10.39 0.07 4.23
C ARG A 99 -9.12 0.81 4.65
N ASN A 100 -9.18 1.57 5.74
CA ASN A 100 -8.02 2.30 6.26
C ASN A 100 -7.03 1.40 7.03
N THR A 101 -7.50 0.28 7.58
CA THR A 101 -6.65 -0.71 8.26
C THR A 101 -6.06 -1.75 7.32
N SER A 102 -6.42 -1.74 6.02
CA SER A 102 -5.81 -2.64 5.04
C SER A 102 -4.29 -2.43 5.01
N VAL A 103 -3.57 -3.44 5.49
CA VAL A 103 -2.11 -3.41 5.66
C VAL A 103 -1.43 -3.11 4.33
N GLN A 104 -0.69 -2.03 4.26
CA GLN A 104 0.24 -1.81 3.15
C GLN A 104 1.24 -2.97 3.13
N VAL A 105 1.43 -3.58 1.95
CA VAL A 105 2.52 -4.53 1.77
C VAL A 105 3.81 -3.82 2.16
N ASP A 106 4.54 -4.37 3.14
CA ASP A 106 5.73 -3.71 3.65
C ASP A 106 6.86 -3.65 2.60
N ALA A 107 7.82 -2.75 2.82
CA ALA A 107 8.95 -2.56 1.92
C ALA A 107 9.78 -3.85 1.75
N LYS A 108 9.82 -4.71 2.77
CA LYS A 108 10.50 -6.00 2.74
C LYS A 108 9.86 -6.95 1.71
N SER A 109 8.53 -7.06 1.73
CA SER A 109 7.78 -7.90 0.79
C SER A 109 7.89 -7.40 -0.66
N MET A 110 7.95 -6.08 -0.85
CA MET A 110 8.19 -5.48 -2.16
C MET A 110 9.62 -5.75 -2.65
N ALA A 111 10.62 -5.71 -1.75
CA ALA A 111 11.99 -6.02 -2.09
C ALA A 111 12.17 -7.51 -2.44
N GLU A 112 11.46 -8.42 -1.76
CA GLU A 112 11.43 -9.85 -2.12
C GLU A 112 10.82 -10.07 -3.50
N LEU A 113 9.72 -9.41 -3.81
CA LEU A 113 9.08 -9.49 -5.13
C LEU A 113 9.99 -8.96 -6.26
N ALA A 114 10.82 -7.97 -5.95
CA ALA A 114 11.81 -7.41 -6.87
C ALA A 114 13.16 -8.17 -6.86
N GLU A 115 13.20 -9.37 -6.26
CA GLU A 115 14.38 -10.26 -6.19
C GLU A 115 15.63 -9.60 -5.55
N LYS A 116 15.45 -8.51 -4.80
CA LYS A 116 16.57 -7.76 -4.17
C LYS A 116 17.27 -8.57 -3.07
N PHE A 117 16.67 -9.64 -2.56
CA PHE A 117 17.25 -10.52 -1.55
C PHE A 117 18.00 -11.73 -2.12
N ASP A 118 17.99 -11.93 -3.43
CA ASP A 118 18.61 -13.11 -4.04
C ASP A 118 20.12 -13.23 -3.74
N PRO A 119 20.94 -12.16 -3.79
CA PRO A 119 22.33 -12.25 -3.39
C PRO A 119 22.53 -12.67 -1.92
N ILE A 120 21.58 -12.27 -1.04
CA ILE A 120 21.60 -12.65 0.37
C ILE A 120 21.21 -14.12 0.52
N LYS A 121 20.21 -14.58 -0.21
CA LYS A 121 19.76 -15.98 -0.21
C LYS A 121 20.89 -16.90 -0.67
N GLU A 122 21.54 -16.55 -1.77
CA GLU A 122 22.69 -17.30 -2.30
C GLU A 122 23.84 -17.37 -1.29
N GLY A 123 24.17 -16.25 -0.64
CA GLY A 123 25.22 -16.19 0.36
C GLY A 123 24.92 -16.94 1.67
N LEU A 124 23.64 -17.15 1.98
CA LEU A 124 23.19 -17.84 3.18
C LEU A 124 22.72 -19.28 2.91
N GLU A 125 22.69 -19.70 1.67
CA GLU A 125 22.30 -21.05 1.28
C GLU A 125 23.24 -22.09 1.97
N GLY A 126 22.64 -23.11 2.56
CA GLY A 126 23.37 -24.12 3.32
C GLY A 126 23.63 -23.78 4.78
N MET A 127 23.33 -22.56 5.24
CA MET A 127 23.43 -22.22 6.66
C MET A 127 22.27 -22.85 7.47
N PRO A 128 22.54 -23.38 8.69
CA PRO A 128 21.52 -24.08 9.49
C PRO A 128 20.28 -23.24 9.81
N PHE A 129 20.43 -21.91 9.84
CA PHE A 129 19.35 -20.99 10.15
C PHE A 129 18.64 -20.42 8.92
N PHE A 130 19.08 -20.74 7.68
CA PHE A 130 18.53 -20.16 6.47
C PHE A 130 17.00 -20.31 6.37
N LYS A 131 16.50 -21.52 6.65
CA LYS A 131 15.05 -21.82 6.62
C LYS A 131 14.23 -21.05 7.66
N ARG A 132 14.88 -20.41 8.64
CA ARG A 132 14.25 -19.62 9.70
C ARG A 132 14.16 -18.13 9.36
N ILE A 133 14.71 -17.70 8.23
CA ILE A 133 14.67 -16.30 7.80
C ILE A 133 13.41 -16.03 7.01
N ALA A 134 12.63 -15.01 7.44
CA ALA A 134 11.47 -14.52 6.73
C ALA A 134 11.86 -13.36 5.80
N PHE A 135 11.77 -13.57 4.49
CA PHE A 135 12.07 -12.56 3.47
C PHE A 135 10.86 -11.71 3.09
N LYS A 136 9.66 -12.10 3.48
CA LYS A 136 8.42 -11.35 3.24
C LYS A 136 7.54 -11.35 4.48
N GLN A 137 6.59 -10.41 4.51
CA GLN A 137 5.62 -10.30 5.60
C GLN A 137 4.77 -11.58 5.71
N ASN A 138 4.48 -11.99 6.94
CA ASN A 138 3.67 -13.18 7.24
C ASN A 138 4.24 -14.51 6.69
N GLN A 139 5.49 -14.55 6.27
CA GLN A 139 6.14 -15.80 5.94
C GLN A 139 6.37 -16.60 7.22
N ILE A 140 5.73 -17.76 7.31
CA ILE A 140 5.88 -18.69 8.43
C ILE A 140 6.73 -19.86 7.94
N SER A 141 7.87 -20.12 8.61
CA SER A 141 8.58 -21.36 8.45
C SER A 141 8.04 -22.39 9.47
N VAL A 142 7.88 -23.61 9.04
CA VAL A 142 7.48 -24.74 9.89
C VAL A 142 8.70 -25.65 9.99
N ASP A 143 9.01 -26.08 11.19
CA ASP A 143 10.04 -27.08 11.43
C ASP A 143 9.57 -28.43 10.89
N ASP A 144 10.30 -29.00 9.95
CA ASP A 144 9.90 -30.22 9.25
C ASP A 144 9.87 -31.47 10.16
N GLU A 145 10.64 -31.44 11.27
CA GLU A 145 10.71 -32.59 12.22
C GLU A 145 9.66 -32.50 13.31
N THR A 146 9.40 -31.28 13.80
CA THR A 146 8.53 -31.08 14.97
C THR A 146 7.14 -30.57 14.62
N GLY A 147 6.93 -30.09 13.39
CA GLY A 147 5.69 -29.44 12.94
C GLY A 147 5.38 -28.13 13.66
N LYS A 148 6.31 -27.62 14.50
CA LYS A 148 6.14 -26.36 15.21
C LYS A 148 6.50 -25.19 14.33
N LYS A 149 5.70 -24.13 14.44
CA LYS A 149 6.01 -22.84 13.79
C LYS A 149 7.31 -22.30 14.37
N ASN A 150 8.31 -22.13 13.53
CA ASN A 150 9.54 -21.43 13.92
C ASN A 150 9.26 -19.94 14.09
N LYS A 151 9.98 -19.33 15.02
CA LYS A 151 9.92 -17.87 15.18
C LYS A 151 10.39 -17.19 13.90
N GLU A 152 9.69 -16.15 13.52
CA GLU A 152 10.00 -15.36 12.34
C GLU A 152 11.24 -14.49 12.61
N TYR A 153 12.29 -14.64 11.79
CA TYR A 153 13.39 -13.71 11.74
C TYR A 153 13.09 -12.64 10.69
N ALA A 154 12.88 -11.42 11.12
CA ALA A 154 12.63 -10.32 10.20
C ALA A 154 13.94 -9.74 9.67
N LEU A 155 14.07 -9.65 8.35
CA LEU A 155 15.05 -8.80 7.71
C LEU A 155 14.61 -7.34 7.83
N LYS A 156 15.45 -6.49 8.41
CA LYS A 156 15.27 -5.05 8.34
C LYS A 156 15.96 -4.53 7.09
N PHE A 157 15.16 -3.98 6.19
CA PHE A 157 15.65 -3.38 4.98
C PHE A 157 16.05 -1.91 5.25
N ARG A 158 17.30 -1.55 5.00
CA ARG A 158 17.74 -0.17 4.84
C ARG A 158 18.33 -0.03 3.45
N VAL A 159 17.75 0.81 2.63
CA VAL A 159 18.39 1.25 1.39
C VAL A 159 19.41 2.32 1.79
N TRP A 160 20.66 2.05 1.53
CA TRP A 160 21.71 3.05 1.61
C TRP A 160 22.00 3.48 0.18
N GLU A 161 21.72 4.73 -0.13
CA GLU A 161 22.18 5.33 -1.36
C GLU A 161 23.55 5.96 -1.07
N LYS A 162 24.60 5.33 -1.54
CA LYS A 162 25.93 5.93 -1.59
C LYS A 162 26.42 5.82 -3.01
N ASP A 163 26.68 6.98 -3.63
CA ASP A 163 27.22 7.08 -4.99
C ASP A 163 26.34 6.43 -6.09
N GLY A 164 25.01 6.43 -5.93
CA GLY A 164 24.07 5.85 -6.88
C GLY A 164 23.99 4.33 -6.86
N ILE A 165 24.59 3.67 -5.86
CA ILE A 165 24.52 2.22 -5.68
C ILE A 165 23.63 1.89 -4.48
N GLU A 166 22.53 1.15 -4.73
CA GLU A 166 21.73 0.57 -3.66
C GLU A 166 22.52 -0.53 -2.95
N VAL A 167 22.85 -0.35 -1.69
CA VAL A 167 23.49 -1.37 -0.86
C VAL A 167 22.43 -2.12 -0.06
N PRO A 168 22.36 -3.46 -0.14
CA PRO A 168 21.33 -4.23 0.53
C PRO A 168 21.61 -4.44 2.03
N ALA A 169 20.57 -4.41 2.72
CA ALA A 169 20.06 -4.89 4.01
C ALA A 169 21.02 -5.42 5.07
N GLU A 170 20.81 -4.89 6.26
CA GLU A 170 21.23 -5.46 7.53
C GLU A 170 20.21 -6.49 8.01
N ILE A 171 20.65 -7.71 8.34
CA ILE A 171 19.81 -8.74 8.98
C ILE A 171 19.67 -8.37 10.44
N ILE A 172 18.47 -7.95 10.85
CA ILE A 172 18.17 -7.64 12.25
C ILE A 172 17.25 -8.71 12.80
N GLN A 173 17.70 -9.34 13.85
CA GLN A 173 16.91 -10.28 14.62
C GLN A 173 15.75 -9.58 15.32
N THR A 174 14.61 -10.26 15.41
CA THR A 174 13.50 -9.78 16.20
C THR A 174 13.81 -9.88 17.69
N ARG A 175 13.10 -9.09 18.51
CA ARG A 175 13.24 -9.04 19.97
C ARG A 175 13.19 -10.42 20.66
N ASP A 176 12.54 -11.40 20.03
CA ASP A 176 12.40 -12.76 20.55
C ASP A 176 13.65 -13.62 20.38
N PHE A 177 14.55 -13.25 19.48
CA PHE A 177 15.82 -13.96 19.33
C PHE A 177 16.77 -13.75 20.52
N TYR A 178 16.81 -12.55 21.08
CA TYR A 178 17.63 -12.23 22.26
C TYR A 178 17.11 -12.85 23.56
N ARG A 179 15.91 -13.41 23.53
CA ARG A 179 15.28 -14.01 24.70
C ARG A 179 15.64 -15.48 24.88
N ASP A 180 16.12 -16.12 23.84
CA ASP A 180 16.43 -17.55 23.79
C ASP A 180 17.96 -17.81 23.71
N LEU A 181 18.78 -16.75 23.79
CA LEU A 181 20.23 -16.79 24.03
C LEU A 181 20.53 -16.56 25.52
#